data_8503235d02c6bddc8aa0c773e6487b0d
#
_entry.id   8503235d02c6bddc8aa0c773e6487b0d
#
_cell.length_a   1.000
_cell.length_b   1.000
_cell.length_c   1.000
_cell.angle_alpha   90.00
_cell.angle_beta   90.00
_cell.angle_gamma   90.00
#
_symmetry.space_group_name_H-M   'P 1'
#
loop_
_entity.id
_entity.type
_entity.pdbx_description
1 polymer ?
#
loop_
_entity_poly.entity_id
_entity_poly.type
_entity_poly.pdbx_seq_one_letter_code
_entity_poly.pdbx_strand_id
1 'polypeptide(L)'
;MIAAAEHLISEKYTDKNHLAIQGGSNGGLLMGAMITQRPDLFRAVVCAVPLLDMLRYQNFQIARLWIPEYGSAEDAKQFDWLYAYSPYHHVKAGQEYPAILFMTGDTDTRVDPMHAKKMAALMQSEAKNGASQQKPILLRIETKAGHGQGKPVTKQIEENTDMYSFLFWQLGVKP
;
A
#
# COMPACT_ATOMS: atom_id res chain seq x y z
N MET A 1 9.52 3.62 -10.85
CA MET A 1 8.05 3.69 -11.02
C MET A 1 7.57 5.12 -11.27
N ILE A 2 7.98 6.14 -10.51
CA ILE A 2 7.57 7.55 -10.74
C ILE A 2 7.82 7.95 -12.19
N ALA A 3 9.06 7.84 -12.69
CA ALA A 3 9.39 8.17 -14.07
C ALA A 3 8.56 7.41 -15.13
N ALA A 4 8.19 6.14 -14.85
CA ALA A 4 7.32 5.38 -15.75
C ALA A 4 5.89 5.96 -15.77
N ALA A 5 5.35 6.35 -14.61
CA ALA A 5 4.03 6.98 -14.55
C ALA A 5 4.02 8.34 -15.26
N GLU A 6 5.05 9.16 -15.00
CA GLU A 6 5.22 10.44 -15.67
C GLU A 6 5.36 10.30 -17.19
N HIS A 7 6.11 9.29 -17.66
CA HIS A 7 6.24 8.99 -19.09
C HIS A 7 4.88 8.60 -19.72
N LEU A 8 4.13 7.67 -19.09
CA LEU A 8 2.82 7.28 -19.61
C LEU A 8 1.84 8.45 -19.71
N ILE A 9 1.92 9.38 -18.74
CA ILE A 9 1.07 10.59 -18.74
C ILE A 9 1.54 11.58 -19.79
N SER A 10 2.86 11.83 -19.91
CA SER A 10 3.41 12.79 -20.90
C SER A 10 3.18 12.34 -22.34
N GLU A 11 3.29 11.03 -22.59
CA GLU A 11 3.02 10.43 -23.91
C GLU A 11 1.52 10.20 -24.18
N LYS A 12 0.64 10.63 -23.26
CA LYS A 12 -0.82 10.54 -23.40
C LYS A 12 -1.38 9.12 -23.53
N TYR A 13 -0.68 8.10 -23.00
CA TYR A 13 -1.25 6.76 -22.85
C TYR A 13 -2.35 6.74 -21.79
N THR A 14 -2.25 7.61 -20.79
CA THR A 14 -3.21 7.76 -19.69
C THR A 14 -3.11 9.16 -19.10
N ASP A 15 -3.89 9.44 -18.06
CA ASP A 15 -3.77 10.61 -17.21
C ASP A 15 -3.86 10.23 -15.73
N LYS A 16 -3.60 11.19 -14.85
CA LYS A 16 -3.64 10.98 -13.39
C LYS A 16 -5.01 10.53 -12.83
N ASN A 17 -6.09 10.71 -13.59
CA ASN A 17 -7.43 10.31 -13.17
C ASN A 17 -7.76 8.89 -13.61
N HIS A 18 -6.97 8.33 -14.55
CA HIS A 18 -7.17 7.00 -15.11
C HIS A 18 -5.97 6.06 -14.88
N LEU A 19 -4.98 6.48 -14.08
CA LEU A 19 -3.83 5.66 -13.73
C LEU A 19 -4.01 5.07 -12.33
N ALA A 20 -4.00 3.74 -12.25
CA ALA A 20 -3.95 3.01 -11.00
C ALA A 20 -2.68 2.15 -10.92
N ILE A 21 -2.25 1.86 -9.69
CA ILE A 21 -1.13 0.96 -9.41
C ILE A 21 -1.53 -0.07 -8.37
N GLN A 22 -0.91 -1.26 -8.48
CA GLN A 22 -1.08 -2.30 -7.48
C GLN A 22 0.23 -3.02 -7.18
N GLY A 23 0.37 -3.49 -5.96
CA GLY A 23 1.52 -4.28 -5.54
C GLY A 23 1.30 -4.96 -4.21
N GLY A 24 1.95 -6.12 -4.04
CA GLY A 24 1.87 -6.91 -2.82
C GLY A 24 3.25 -7.19 -2.21
N SER A 25 3.29 -7.39 -0.89
CA SER A 25 4.52 -7.69 -0.14
C SER A 25 5.58 -6.59 -0.31
N ASN A 26 6.75 -6.88 -0.86
CA ASN A 26 7.73 -5.86 -1.25
C ASN A 26 7.17 -4.89 -2.32
N GLY A 27 6.30 -5.36 -3.22
CA GLY A 27 5.52 -4.50 -4.11
C GLY A 27 4.53 -3.60 -3.36
N GLY A 28 4.02 -4.05 -2.21
CA GLY A 28 3.23 -3.23 -1.28
C GLY A 28 4.05 -2.11 -0.63
N LEU A 29 5.31 -2.36 -0.29
CA LEU A 29 6.24 -1.31 0.13
C LEU A 29 6.42 -0.27 -0.97
N LEU A 30 6.60 -0.71 -2.22
CA LEU A 30 6.68 0.19 -3.36
C LEU A 30 5.40 1.03 -3.51
N MET A 31 4.20 0.43 -3.32
CA MET A 31 2.94 1.18 -3.33
C MET A 31 2.90 2.24 -2.23
N GLY A 32 3.29 1.89 -1.01
CA GLY A 32 3.40 2.84 0.10
C GLY A 32 4.34 4.00 -0.21
N ALA A 33 5.50 3.72 -0.79
CA ALA A 33 6.45 4.75 -1.23
C ALA A 33 5.85 5.67 -2.31
N MET A 34 5.10 5.12 -3.27
CA MET A 34 4.43 5.92 -4.31
C MET A 34 3.34 6.82 -3.72
N ILE A 35 2.54 6.28 -2.80
CA ILE A 35 1.49 7.04 -2.10
C ILE A 35 2.08 8.25 -1.38
N THR A 36 3.22 8.11 -0.72
CA THR A 36 3.79 9.18 0.11
C THR A 36 4.69 10.14 -0.66
N GLN A 37 5.36 9.68 -1.72
CA GLN A 37 6.27 10.51 -2.50
C GLN A 37 5.57 11.28 -3.64
N ARG A 38 4.65 10.65 -4.36
CA ARG A 38 3.95 11.24 -5.50
C ARG A 38 2.47 10.82 -5.54
N PRO A 39 1.68 11.22 -4.52
CA PRO A 39 0.25 10.92 -4.46
C PRO A 39 -0.55 11.54 -5.62
N ASP A 40 0.00 12.56 -6.26
CA ASP A 40 -0.61 13.31 -7.36
C ASP A 40 -0.68 12.54 -8.69
N LEU A 41 0.11 11.47 -8.84
CA LEU A 41 0.21 10.74 -10.11
C LEU A 41 -0.88 9.67 -10.31
N PHE A 42 -1.55 9.25 -9.24
CA PHE A 42 -2.42 8.07 -9.26
C PHE A 42 -3.84 8.40 -8.85
N ARG A 43 -4.81 7.81 -9.53
CA ARG A 43 -6.22 7.85 -9.13
C ARG A 43 -6.52 6.86 -8.01
N ALA A 44 -5.97 5.64 -8.11
CA ALA A 44 -6.21 4.56 -7.17
C ALA A 44 -4.96 3.71 -6.93
N VAL A 45 -4.84 3.17 -5.73
CA VAL A 45 -3.74 2.29 -5.33
C VAL A 45 -4.29 1.07 -4.59
N VAL A 46 -3.88 -0.12 -5.02
CA VAL A 46 -4.08 -1.36 -4.25
C VAL A 46 -2.76 -1.75 -3.61
N CYS A 47 -2.73 -1.78 -2.28
CA CYS A 47 -1.55 -2.02 -1.45
C CYS A 47 -1.77 -3.28 -0.60
N ALA A 48 -1.31 -4.43 -1.11
CA ALA A 48 -1.59 -5.74 -0.53
C ALA A 48 -0.43 -6.28 0.32
N VAL A 49 -0.76 -6.84 1.48
CA VAL A 49 0.18 -7.46 2.44
C VAL A 49 1.51 -6.70 2.57
N PRO A 50 1.48 -5.37 2.77
CA PRO A 50 2.62 -4.48 2.56
C PRO A 50 3.51 -4.36 3.79
N LEU A 51 4.82 -4.04 3.55
CA LEU A 51 5.70 -3.46 4.58
C LEU A 51 5.58 -1.94 4.50
N LEU A 52 5.15 -1.27 5.57
CA LEU A 52 4.92 0.19 5.54
C LEU A 52 5.63 0.95 6.66
N ASP A 53 5.92 0.31 7.79
CA ASP A 53 6.75 0.86 8.86
C ASP A 53 8.13 0.22 8.82
N MET A 54 9.03 0.85 8.08
CA MET A 54 10.38 0.31 7.86
C MET A 54 11.32 0.52 9.06
N LEU A 55 10.95 1.37 10.01
CA LEU A 55 11.75 1.54 11.23
C LEU A 55 11.54 0.43 12.26
N ARG A 56 10.43 -0.31 12.15
CA ARG A 56 10.07 -1.36 13.10
C ARG A 56 9.84 -2.73 12.46
N TYR A 57 9.98 -2.83 11.12
CA TYR A 57 9.62 -4.05 10.39
C TYR A 57 10.30 -5.30 10.95
N GLN A 58 11.59 -5.20 11.32
CA GLN A 58 12.40 -6.32 11.81
C GLN A 58 11.93 -6.90 13.15
N ASN A 59 11.05 -6.20 13.87
CA ASN A 59 10.55 -6.64 15.18
C ASN A 59 9.34 -7.57 15.07
N PHE A 60 8.83 -7.83 13.86
CA PHE A 60 7.60 -8.58 13.63
C PHE A 60 7.83 -9.81 12.77
N GLN A 61 7.23 -10.94 13.20
CA GLN A 61 7.20 -12.19 12.46
C GLN A 61 8.61 -12.63 12.01
N ILE A 62 8.77 -13.05 10.75
CA ILE A 62 10.04 -13.47 10.17
C ILE A 62 10.89 -12.31 9.61
N ALA A 63 10.43 -11.06 9.72
CA ALA A 63 11.02 -9.93 9.01
C ALA A 63 12.44 -9.59 9.44
N ARG A 64 12.89 -10.08 10.60
CA ARG A 64 14.30 -9.98 11.01
C ARG A 64 15.26 -10.62 10.00
N LEU A 65 14.79 -11.61 9.23
CA LEU A 65 15.58 -12.25 8.18
C LEU A 65 15.87 -11.33 6.98
N TRP A 66 15.18 -10.20 6.86
CA TRP A 66 15.36 -9.24 5.77
C TRP A 66 16.29 -8.08 6.11
N ILE A 67 16.91 -8.09 7.31
CA ILE A 67 17.92 -7.08 7.68
C ILE A 67 19.08 -7.01 6.68
N PRO A 68 19.60 -8.13 6.12
CA PRO A 68 20.64 -8.05 5.08
C PRO A 68 20.20 -7.32 3.80
N GLU A 69 18.88 -7.27 3.52
CA GLU A 69 18.32 -6.59 2.34
C GLU A 69 18.03 -5.11 2.61
N TYR A 70 17.33 -4.81 3.73
CA TYR A 70 16.83 -3.46 4.00
C TYR A 70 17.70 -2.67 4.98
N GLY A 71 18.44 -3.34 5.84
CA GLY A 71 19.11 -2.75 6.99
C GLY A 71 18.28 -2.80 8.27
N SER A 72 18.85 -2.26 9.37
CA SER A 72 18.19 -2.21 10.67
C SER A 72 18.16 -0.76 11.19
N ALA A 73 17.02 -0.36 11.74
CA ALA A 73 16.89 0.94 12.41
C ALA A 73 17.63 1.02 13.77
N GLU A 74 18.20 -0.09 14.23
CA GLU A 74 19.08 -0.14 15.41
C GLU A 74 20.48 0.40 15.08
N ASP A 75 20.89 0.42 13.83
CA ASP A 75 22.09 1.08 13.34
C ASP A 75 21.75 2.51 12.91
N ALA A 76 22.42 3.50 13.50
CA ALA A 76 22.11 4.91 13.29
C ALA A 76 22.20 5.35 11.81
N LYS A 77 23.16 4.81 11.04
CA LYS A 77 23.32 5.13 9.62
C LYS A 77 22.24 4.48 8.78
N GLN A 78 21.88 3.22 9.09
CA GLN A 78 20.83 2.51 8.37
C GLN A 78 19.43 3.02 8.76
N PHE A 79 19.26 3.59 9.95
CA PHE A 79 18.05 4.30 10.33
C PHE A 79 17.72 5.42 9.35
N ASP A 80 18.70 6.24 8.99
CA ASP A 80 18.49 7.33 8.04
C ASP A 80 18.05 6.82 6.66
N TRP A 81 18.62 5.69 6.21
CA TRP A 81 18.22 5.07 4.94
C TRP A 81 16.77 4.57 4.98
N LEU A 82 16.39 3.89 6.07
CA LEU A 82 15.05 3.35 6.23
C LEU A 82 14.02 4.48 6.41
N TYR A 83 14.37 5.50 7.21
CA TYR A 83 13.51 6.64 7.44
C TYR A 83 13.21 7.38 6.13
N ALA A 84 14.22 7.56 5.27
CA ALA A 84 14.09 8.32 4.02
C ALA A 84 12.96 7.83 3.10
N TYR A 85 12.57 6.55 3.18
CA TYR A 85 11.49 6.00 2.35
C TYR A 85 10.38 5.28 3.12
N SER A 86 10.43 5.19 4.45
CA SER A 86 9.44 4.49 5.26
C SER A 86 8.05 5.11 5.11
N PRO A 87 7.08 4.46 4.43
CA PRO A 87 5.83 5.10 4.07
C PRO A 87 5.03 5.61 5.26
N TYR A 88 4.97 4.83 6.34
CA TYR A 88 4.22 5.18 7.54
C TYR A 88 4.67 6.53 8.14
N HIS A 89 5.98 6.82 8.09
CA HIS A 89 6.58 8.02 8.68
C HIS A 89 6.52 9.25 7.75
N HIS A 90 6.03 9.07 6.52
CA HIS A 90 5.92 10.15 5.52
C HIS A 90 4.46 10.48 5.16
N VAL A 91 3.49 9.97 5.91
CA VAL A 91 2.11 10.45 5.82
C VAL A 91 2.07 11.89 6.33
N LYS A 92 1.51 12.79 5.53
CA LYS A 92 1.41 14.22 5.86
C LYS A 92 -0.03 14.56 6.21
N ALA A 93 -0.24 15.16 7.38
CA ALA A 93 -1.54 15.64 7.80
C ALA A 93 -2.09 16.69 6.81
N GLY A 94 -3.38 16.58 6.48
CA GLY A 94 -4.06 17.48 5.55
C GLY A 94 -3.68 17.30 4.07
N GLN A 95 -2.77 16.36 3.73
CA GLN A 95 -2.45 16.00 2.34
C GLN A 95 -3.60 15.19 1.74
N GLU A 96 -3.98 15.49 0.50
CA GLU A 96 -4.87 14.63 -0.27
C GLU A 96 -4.09 13.48 -0.91
N TYR A 97 -4.64 12.27 -0.79
CA TYR A 97 -4.07 11.04 -1.34
C TYR A 97 -4.99 10.44 -2.42
N PRO A 98 -4.49 9.52 -3.28
CA PRO A 98 -5.36 8.74 -4.15
C PRO A 98 -6.38 7.93 -3.35
N ALA A 99 -7.37 7.34 -4.00
CA ALA A 99 -8.16 6.28 -3.38
C ALA A 99 -7.25 5.08 -3.09
N ILE A 100 -7.33 4.50 -1.89
CA ILE A 100 -6.43 3.42 -1.47
C ILE A 100 -7.24 2.24 -0.93
N LEU A 101 -6.92 1.05 -1.42
CA LEU A 101 -7.35 -0.22 -0.83
C LEU A 101 -6.13 -0.92 -0.24
N PHE A 102 -5.99 -0.87 1.09
CA PHE A 102 -5.08 -1.73 1.81
C PHE A 102 -5.70 -3.12 1.98
N MET A 103 -4.91 -4.16 1.74
CA MET A 103 -5.35 -5.55 1.87
C MET A 103 -4.36 -6.34 2.73
N THR A 104 -4.86 -7.20 3.63
CA THR A 104 -4.01 -8.07 4.44
C THR A 104 -4.76 -9.31 4.90
N GLY A 105 -4.03 -10.38 5.23
CA GLY A 105 -4.57 -11.55 5.92
C GLY A 105 -4.41 -11.39 7.43
N ASP A 106 -5.39 -11.82 8.22
CA ASP A 106 -5.35 -11.70 9.68
C ASP A 106 -4.31 -12.60 10.36
N THR A 107 -3.90 -13.68 9.67
CA THR A 107 -2.91 -14.66 10.14
C THR A 107 -1.65 -14.69 9.28
N ASP A 108 -1.31 -13.55 8.66
CA ASP A 108 -0.08 -13.43 7.88
C ASP A 108 1.14 -13.49 8.81
N THR A 109 1.89 -14.59 8.72
CA THR A 109 3.11 -14.83 9.51
C THR A 109 4.38 -14.37 8.80
N ARG A 110 4.27 -13.91 7.55
CA ARG A 110 5.40 -13.40 6.78
C ARG A 110 5.54 -11.89 6.92
N VAL A 111 4.46 -11.16 6.65
CA VAL A 111 4.39 -9.69 6.83
C VAL A 111 3.25 -9.39 7.81
N ASP A 112 3.59 -8.87 8.96
CA ASP A 112 2.61 -8.63 10.01
C ASP A 112 1.46 -7.72 9.52
N PRO A 113 0.19 -8.12 9.70
CA PRO A 113 -0.98 -7.32 9.34
C PRO A 113 -1.02 -5.93 9.96
N MET A 114 -0.26 -5.71 11.01
CA MET A 114 -0.08 -4.42 11.68
C MET A 114 0.35 -3.32 10.70
N HIS A 115 1.19 -3.63 9.71
CA HIS A 115 1.63 -2.64 8.72
C HIS A 115 0.45 -2.02 7.96
N ALA A 116 -0.44 -2.85 7.41
CA ALA A 116 -1.63 -2.37 6.70
C ALA A 116 -2.62 -1.68 7.65
N LYS A 117 -2.87 -2.29 8.82
CA LYS A 117 -3.83 -1.77 9.81
C LYS A 117 -3.45 -0.38 10.31
N LYS A 118 -2.20 -0.20 10.77
CA LYS A 118 -1.77 1.09 11.31
C LYS A 118 -1.65 2.17 10.25
N MET A 119 -1.23 1.82 9.03
CA MET A 119 -1.15 2.78 7.92
C MET A 119 -2.54 3.24 7.49
N ALA A 120 -3.49 2.33 7.35
CA ALA A 120 -4.88 2.68 7.04
C ALA A 120 -5.47 3.61 8.12
N ALA A 121 -5.31 3.26 9.39
CA ALA A 121 -5.79 4.08 10.51
C ALA A 121 -5.16 5.49 10.51
N LEU A 122 -3.84 5.58 10.33
CA LEU A 122 -3.14 6.86 10.25
C LEU A 122 -3.65 7.71 9.09
N MET A 123 -3.78 7.13 7.90
CA MET A 123 -4.24 7.88 6.73
C MET A 123 -5.71 8.27 6.83
N GLN A 124 -6.58 7.44 7.43
CA GLN A 124 -7.98 7.78 7.68
C GLN A 124 -8.10 8.95 8.67
N SER A 125 -7.20 9.08 9.63
CA SER A 125 -7.16 10.18 10.60
C SER A 125 -6.57 11.47 10.01
N GLU A 126 -5.44 11.35 9.32
CA GLU A 126 -4.59 12.50 8.99
C GLU A 126 -4.82 13.04 7.56
N ALA A 127 -5.22 12.19 6.60
CA ALA A 127 -5.37 12.62 5.22
C ALA A 127 -6.59 13.56 5.05
N LYS A 128 -6.46 14.55 4.16
CA LYS A 128 -7.57 15.44 3.80
C LYS A 128 -8.81 14.67 3.33
N ASN A 129 -8.59 13.56 2.63
CA ASN A 129 -9.65 12.68 2.13
C ASN A 129 -9.87 11.42 2.98
N GLY A 130 -9.41 11.38 4.22
CA GLY A 130 -9.50 10.20 5.09
C GLY A 130 -10.91 9.64 5.27
N ALA A 131 -11.92 10.52 5.30
CA ALA A 131 -13.34 10.16 5.37
C ALA A 131 -14.09 10.31 4.04
N SER A 132 -13.39 10.49 2.91
CA SER A 132 -14.01 10.73 1.60
C SER A 132 -14.64 9.47 1.03
N GLN A 133 -15.86 9.60 0.50
CA GLN A 133 -16.51 8.55 -0.28
C GLN A 133 -16.07 8.53 -1.74
N GLN A 134 -15.49 9.61 -2.25
CA GLN A 134 -15.04 9.72 -3.65
C GLN A 134 -13.62 9.19 -3.86
N LYS A 135 -12.75 9.39 -2.87
CA LYS A 135 -11.38 8.84 -2.84
C LYS A 135 -11.17 8.15 -1.49
N PRO A 136 -11.83 7.01 -1.26
CA PRO A 136 -11.81 6.37 0.05
C PRO A 136 -10.45 5.77 0.36
N ILE A 137 -10.14 5.71 1.66
CA ILE A 137 -9.01 4.95 2.20
C ILE A 137 -9.61 3.76 2.95
N LEU A 138 -9.49 2.58 2.34
CA LEU A 138 -10.14 1.35 2.79
C LEU A 138 -9.11 0.34 3.28
N LEU A 139 -9.54 -0.50 4.22
CA LEU A 139 -8.80 -1.65 4.69
C LEU A 139 -9.67 -2.90 4.54
N ARG A 140 -9.20 -3.87 3.74
CA ARG A 140 -9.77 -5.21 3.63
C ARG A 140 -8.92 -6.20 4.41
N ILE A 141 -9.53 -6.90 5.35
CA ILE A 141 -8.84 -7.96 6.13
C ILE A 141 -9.48 -9.29 5.77
N GLU A 142 -8.69 -10.20 5.19
CA GLU A 142 -9.12 -11.56 4.94
C GLU A 142 -8.93 -12.39 6.19
N THR A 143 -10.01 -12.99 6.69
CA THR A 143 -9.97 -13.83 7.89
C THR A 143 -9.44 -15.22 7.59
N LYS A 144 -8.67 -15.80 8.53
CA LYS A 144 -8.04 -17.12 8.38
C LYS A 144 -7.22 -17.21 7.09
N ALA A 145 -6.45 -16.17 6.80
CA ALA A 145 -5.61 -16.08 5.62
C ALA A 145 -4.20 -15.57 5.97
N GLY A 146 -3.21 -16.24 5.38
CA GLY A 146 -1.80 -15.84 5.46
C GLY A 146 -1.40 -14.89 4.35
N HIS A 147 -0.11 -14.94 3.95
CA HIS A 147 0.51 -14.03 2.97
C HIS A 147 0.02 -14.19 1.52
N GLY A 148 -0.89 -15.10 1.25
CA GLY A 148 -1.49 -15.32 -0.09
C GLY A 148 -1.33 -16.74 -0.61
N GLN A 149 -0.31 -17.49 -0.23
CA GLN A 149 -0.14 -18.88 -0.65
C GLN A 149 -1.13 -19.81 0.09
N GLY A 150 -1.65 -20.83 -0.62
CA GLY A 150 -2.59 -21.81 -0.03
C GLY A 150 -3.99 -21.29 0.23
N LYS A 151 -4.34 -20.09 -0.23
CA LYS A 151 -5.67 -19.53 -0.10
C LYS A 151 -6.69 -20.32 -0.95
N PRO A 152 -7.85 -20.74 -0.40
CA PRO A 152 -8.91 -21.38 -1.19
C PRO A 152 -9.32 -20.55 -2.41
N VAL A 153 -9.67 -21.19 -3.51
CA VAL A 153 -10.04 -20.51 -4.77
C VAL A 153 -11.21 -19.54 -4.57
N THR A 154 -12.19 -19.92 -3.76
CA THR A 154 -13.33 -19.04 -3.43
C THR A 154 -12.88 -17.72 -2.81
N LYS A 155 -11.95 -17.76 -1.85
CA LYS A 155 -11.38 -16.57 -1.24
C LYS A 155 -10.54 -15.73 -2.21
N GLN A 156 -9.84 -16.39 -3.14
CA GLN A 156 -9.11 -15.68 -4.21
C GLN A 156 -10.09 -14.96 -5.16
N ILE A 157 -11.22 -15.59 -5.49
CA ILE A 157 -12.27 -14.96 -6.30
C ILE A 157 -12.86 -13.74 -5.57
N GLU A 158 -13.22 -13.87 -4.30
CA GLU A 158 -13.76 -12.77 -3.50
C GLU A 158 -12.77 -11.61 -3.41
N GLU A 159 -11.50 -11.90 -3.11
CA GLU A 159 -10.43 -10.90 -3.01
C GLU A 159 -10.21 -10.16 -4.33
N ASN A 160 -10.15 -10.89 -5.45
CA ASN A 160 -9.99 -10.30 -6.76
C ASN A 160 -11.24 -9.50 -7.17
N THR A 161 -12.43 -9.98 -6.81
CA THR A 161 -13.69 -9.26 -7.05
C THR A 161 -13.69 -7.91 -6.32
N ASP A 162 -13.34 -7.88 -5.05
CA ASP A 162 -13.25 -6.65 -4.27
C ASP A 162 -12.21 -5.70 -4.84
N MET A 163 -11.03 -6.22 -5.19
CA MET A 163 -9.93 -5.44 -5.77
C MET A 163 -10.32 -4.81 -7.12
N TYR A 164 -10.85 -5.61 -8.05
CA TYR A 164 -11.23 -5.10 -9.36
C TYR A 164 -12.45 -4.20 -9.30
N SER A 165 -13.42 -4.48 -8.42
CA SER A 165 -14.56 -3.60 -8.18
C SER A 165 -14.11 -2.23 -7.67
N PHE A 166 -13.16 -2.19 -6.74
CA PHE A 166 -12.56 -0.95 -6.28
C PHE A 166 -11.85 -0.19 -7.41
N LEU A 167 -11.03 -0.88 -8.19
CA LEU A 167 -10.30 -0.26 -9.31
C LEU A 167 -11.27 0.29 -10.37
N PHE A 168 -12.26 -0.51 -10.80
CA PHE A 168 -13.25 -0.09 -11.80
C PHE A 168 -14.07 1.10 -11.30
N TRP A 169 -14.50 1.06 -10.05
CA TRP A 169 -15.19 2.18 -9.43
C TRP A 169 -14.35 3.46 -9.47
N GLN A 170 -13.10 3.38 -9.03
CA GLN A 170 -12.25 4.57 -8.95
C GLN A 170 -11.79 5.11 -10.31
N LEU A 171 -11.63 4.22 -11.30
CA LEU A 171 -11.25 4.60 -12.67
C LEU A 171 -12.46 4.98 -13.54
N GLY A 172 -13.69 4.86 -13.02
CA GLY A 172 -14.91 5.17 -13.78
C GLY A 172 -15.22 4.15 -14.89
N VAL A 173 -14.67 2.93 -14.80
CA VAL A 173 -14.97 1.84 -15.72
C VAL A 173 -16.34 1.30 -15.37
N LYS A 174 -17.27 1.31 -16.33
CA LYS A 174 -18.59 0.68 -16.17
C LYS A 174 -18.46 -0.80 -16.50
N PRO A 175 -19.07 -1.70 -15.70
CA PRO A 175 -19.11 -3.13 -15.98
C PRO A 175 -19.91 -3.45 -17.23
#